data_2d78c03b85da65caec7ccccd43cdfab1
#
_entry.id   2d78c03b85da65caec7ccccd43cdfab1
#
_cell.length_a   1.000
_cell.length_b   1.000
_cell.length_c   1.000
_cell.angle_alpha   90.00
_cell.angle_beta   90.00
_cell.angle_gamma   90.00
#
_symmetry.space_group_name_H-M   'P 1'
#
loop_
_entity.id
_entity.type
_entity.pdbx_description
1 polymer ?
#
loop_
_entity_poly.entity_id
_entity_poly.type
_entity_poly.pdbx_seq_one_letter_code
_entity_poly.pdbx_strand_id
1 'polypeptide(L)'
;MYELIHNDCASHYHWKNDDQILFYCRRDEVYGLFLLDDKSQNYVHYDKPDLSIGETYSRDIHCLYSPSQRYFIGDSYTKPDHCRRIYIYDTETGEHEILLKDYSVIPDDGDIRCDLHNRWNVRGDKISYDSTRNGRREIYEIDASALV
;
A
#
# COMPACT_ATOMS: atom_id res chain seq x y z
N MET A 1 25.25 10.37 4.92
CA MET A 1 24.37 9.33 4.36
C MET A 1 24.22 8.25 5.42
N TYR A 2 23.01 7.84 5.73
CA TYR A 2 22.71 6.78 6.72
C TYR A 2 21.98 5.65 6.04
N GLU A 3 22.32 4.42 6.40
CA GLU A 3 21.50 3.26 6.11
C GLU A 3 20.38 3.17 7.17
N LEU A 4 19.13 3.41 6.74
CA LEU A 4 17.98 3.35 7.65
C LEU A 4 17.61 1.93 8.02
N ILE A 5 17.75 1.02 7.06
CA ILE A 5 17.32 -0.37 7.20
C ILE A 5 18.37 -1.25 6.56
N HIS A 6 19.02 -2.08 7.38
CA HIS A 6 19.83 -3.18 6.87
C HIS A 6 18.93 -4.39 6.69
N ASN A 7 18.58 -4.69 5.44
CA ASN A 7 17.66 -5.77 5.14
C ASN A 7 17.84 -6.27 3.71
N ASP A 8 17.73 -7.57 3.52
CA ASP A 8 17.90 -8.23 2.23
C ASP A 8 16.74 -7.97 1.25
N CYS A 9 15.65 -7.38 1.72
CA CYS A 9 14.41 -7.26 0.94
C CYS A 9 13.57 -6.05 1.37
N ALA A 10 14.17 -4.86 1.44
CA ALA A 10 13.38 -3.64 1.60
C ALA A 10 12.89 -3.16 0.24
N SER A 11 11.59 -2.91 0.13
CA SER A 11 10.95 -2.40 -1.07
C SER A 11 9.91 -1.35 -0.68
N HIS A 12 9.33 -0.68 -1.62
CA HIS A 12 8.29 0.33 -1.49
C HIS A 12 8.13 0.94 -0.09
N TYR A 13 8.38 2.22 0.05
CA TYR A 13 8.35 2.91 1.32
C TYR A 13 7.67 4.27 1.19
N HIS A 14 7.20 4.76 2.34
CA HIS A 14 6.59 6.08 2.46
C HIS A 14 6.83 6.65 3.86
N TRP A 15 7.24 7.92 3.94
CA TRP A 15 7.30 8.63 5.21
C TRP A 15 5.89 8.89 5.74
N LYS A 16 5.62 8.41 6.95
CA LYS A 16 4.40 8.74 7.67
C LYS A 16 4.43 10.18 8.16
N ASN A 17 5.57 10.58 8.70
CA ASN A 17 5.89 11.91 9.21
C ASN A 17 7.42 12.11 9.16
N ASP A 18 7.94 13.13 9.83
CA ASP A 18 9.38 13.44 9.84
C ASP A 18 10.23 12.38 10.56
N ASP A 19 9.62 11.55 11.40
CA ASP A 19 10.30 10.62 12.29
C ASP A 19 9.99 9.14 12.01
N GLN A 20 9.00 8.83 11.16
CA GLN A 20 8.55 7.47 10.93
C GLN A 20 8.42 7.14 9.45
N ILE A 21 8.90 5.96 9.06
CA ILE A 21 8.81 5.44 7.71
C ILE A 21 8.07 4.10 7.69
N LEU A 22 7.05 4.01 6.83
CA LEU A 22 6.35 2.77 6.50
C LEU A 22 7.05 2.14 5.30
N PHE A 23 7.31 0.85 5.36
CA PHE A 23 7.95 0.13 4.26
C PHE A 23 7.56 -1.33 4.24
N TYR A 24 7.61 -1.93 3.07
CA TYR A 24 7.51 -3.37 2.92
C TYR A 24 8.89 -3.99 3.00
N CYS A 25 9.06 -4.99 3.85
CA CYS A 25 10.31 -5.72 3.94
C CYS A 25 10.13 -7.14 4.53
N ARG A 26 11.25 -7.85 4.63
CA ARG A 26 11.37 -9.08 5.42
C ARG A 26 12.14 -8.77 6.70
N ARG A 27 11.54 -9.02 7.86
CA ARG A 27 12.21 -8.98 9.18
C ARG A 27 11.85 -10.24 9.95
N ASP A 28 12.84 -10.79 10.66
CA ASP A 28 12.65 -12.00 11.50
C ASP A 28 11.90 -13.12 10.76
N GLU A 29 12.30 -13.36 9.50
CA GLU A 29 11.68 -14.34 8.58
C GLU A 29 10.22 -14.03 8.19
N VAL A 30 9.68 -12.87 8.54
CA VAL A 30 8.33 -12.43 8.20
C VAL A 30 8.36 -11.33 7.15
N TYR A 31 7.60 -11.51 6.06
CA TYR A 31 7.34 -10.47 5.07
C TYR A 31 6.11 -9.66 5.49
N GLY A 32 6.16 -8.36 5.34
CA GLY A 32 5.03 -7.50 5.66
C GLY A 32 5.35 -6.02 5.64
N LEU A 33 4.37 -5.24 6.11
CA LEU A 33 4.52 -3.81 6.31
C LEU A 33 5.00 -3.52 7.72
N PHE A 34 6.04 -2.72 7.80
CA PHE A 34 6.66 -2.30 9.05
C PHE A 34 6.71 -0.78 9.13
N LEU A 35 6.38 -0.23 10.27
CA LEU A 35 6.61 1.16 10.60
C LEU A 35 7.85 1.24 11.48
N LEU A 36 8.86 1.93 11.02
CA LEU A 36 10.15 2.12 11.70
C LEU A 36 10.27 3.57 12.17
N ASP A 37 10.75 3.75 13.40
CA ASP A 37 11.18 5.04 13.89
C ASP A 37 12.56 5.40 13.29
N ASP A 38 12.70 6.61 12.72
CA ASP A 38 13.96 7.05 12.12
C ASP A 38 15.12 6.95 13.11
N LYS A 39 16.25 6.49 12.60
CA LYS A 39 17.50 6.31 13.38
C LYS A 39 17.39 5.43 14.61
N SER A 40 16.39 4.56 14.66
CA SER A 40 16.22 3.59 15.73
C SER A 40 16.08 2.16 15.18
N GLN A 41 16.05 1.19 16.09
CA GLN A 41 15.69 -0.19 15.75
C GLN A 41 14.26 -0.54 16.16
N ASN A 42 13.51 0.43 16.67
CA ASN A 42 12.12 0.24 17.05
C ASN A 42 11.24 0.18 15.80
N TYR A 43 10.37 -0.78 15.76
CA TYR A 43 9.41 -0.92 14.67
C TYR A 43 8.08 -1.51 15.15
N VAL A 44 7.03 -1.21 14.44
CA VAL A 44 5.73 -1.85 14.56
C VAL A 44 5.50 -2.66 13.30
N HIS A 45 5.23 -3.94 13.46
CA HIS A 45 4.73 -4.79 12.38
C HIS A 45 3.22 -4.62 12.32
N TYR A 46 2.72 -4.12 11.20
CA TYR A 46 1.29 -4.12 10.96
C TYR A 46 0.85 -5.53 10.66
N ASP A 47 0.31 -6.13 11.71
CA ASP A 47 -0.08 -7.53 11.70
C ASP A 47 -1.09 -7.80 10.60
N LYS A 48 -1.01 -8.99 10.11
CA LYS A 48 -1.96 -9.52 9.16
C LYS A 48 -3.31 -9.58 9.82
N PRO A 49 -4.17 -8.70 9.46
CA PRO A 49 -5.52 -8.95 9.82
C PRO A 49 -5.99 -10.11 8.97
N ASP A 50 -7.12 -10.59 9.30
CA ASP A 50 -7.90 -11.63 8.68
C ASP A 50 -7.35 -12.20 7.34
N LEU A 51 -7.32 -13.47 7.22
CA LEU A 51 -6.80 -14.25 6.10
C LEU A 51 -7.36 -13.87 4.72
N SER A 52 -8.52 -13.24 4.67
CA SER A 52 -9.10 -12.76 3.40
C SER A 52 -8.30 -11.61 2.79
N ILE A 53 -7.61 -10.83 3.62
CA ILE A 53 -6.75 -9.72 3.21
C ILE A 53 -5.28 -10.00 3.55
N GLY A 54 -5.01 -10.93 4.45
CA GLY A 54 -3.68 -11.29 4.93
C GLY A 54 -2.67 -11.67 3.85
N GLU A 55 -3.12 -12.23 2.75
CA GLU A 55 -2.27 -12.47 1.58
C GLU A 55 -1.77 -11.19 0.92
N THR A 56 -2.41 -10.06 1.17
CA THR A 56 -2.06 -8.79 0.57
C THR A 56 -0.82 -8.19 1.17
N TYR A 57 -0.73 -8.21 2.50
CA TYR A 57 0.44 -7.67 3.19
C TYR A 57 1.63 -8.64 3.23
N SER A 58 1.45 -9.86 2.77
CA SER A 58 2.54 -10.81 2.56
C SER A 58 3.29 -10.61 1.24
N ARG A 59 2.80 -9.70 0.39
CA ARG A 59 3.41 -9.33 -0.88
C ARG A 59 3.74 -7.86 -0.89
N ASP A 60 4.71 -7.49 -1.70
CA ASP A 60 5.11 -6.12 -1.93
C ASP A 60 3.94 -5.25 -2.42
N ILE A 61 3.78 -4.06 -1.87
CA ILE A 61 2.69 -3.13 -2.16
C ILE A 61 3.17 -1.68 -2.19
N HIS A 62 2.53 -0.85 -2.98
CA HIS A 62 2.73 0.60 -2.91
C HIS A 62 1.90 1.16 -1.77
N CYS A 63 2.55 1.37 -0.62
CA CYS A 63 1.89 1.87 0.58
C CYS A 63 2.03 3.38 0.75
N LEU A 64 0.97 4.04 1.24
CA LEU A 64 0.92 5.49 1.39
C LEU A 64 -0.02 5.90 2.52
N TYR A 65 0.46 6.69 3.48
CA TYR A 65 -0.39 7.28 4.53
C TYR A 65 -1.28 8.39 3.99
N SER A 66 -2.48 8.51 4.56
CA SER A 66 -3.33 9.67 4.41
C SER A 66 -2.67 10.91 5.04
N PRO A 67 -3.04 12.14 4.63
CA PRO A 67 -2.55 13.35 5.28
C PRO A 67 -2.86 13.44 6.77
N SER A 68 -3.95 12.80 7.23
CA SER A 68 -4.29 12.71 8.66
C SER A 68 -3.40 11.73 9.43
N GLN A 69 -2.61 10.91 8.75
CA GLN A 69 -1.79 9.82 9.30
C GLN A 69 -2.59 8.68 9.97
N ARG A 70 -3.91 8.75 9.99
CA ARG A 70 -4.77 7.72 10.55
C ARG A 70 -4.86 6.50 9.63
N TYR A 71 -5.08 6.75 8.34
CA TYR A 71 -5.22 5.67 7.37
C TYR A 71 -3.95 5.47 6.55
N PHE A 72 -3.69 4.26 6.12
CA PHE A 72 -2.85 4.04 4.96
C PHE A 72 -3.58 3.20 3.91
N ILE A 73 -3.22 3.42 2.66
CA ILE A 73 -3.69 2.63 1.53
C ILE A 73 -2.54 1.84 0.94
N GLY A 74 -2.87 0.71 0.33
CA GLY A 74 -1.91 -0.08 -0.41
C GLY A 74 -2.58 -0.79 -1.58
N ASP A 75 -1.85 -1.00 -2.65
CA ASP A 75 -2.36 -1.75 -3.80
C ASP A 75 -1.98 -3.24 -3.76
N SER A 76 -2.45 -4.00 -4.72
CA SER A 76 -2.05 -5.39 -4.92
C SER A 76 -1.64 -5.64 -6.35
N TYR A 77 -0.82 -6.64 -6.55
CA TYR A 77 -0.64 -7.27 -7.85
C TYR A 77 -1.93 -7.99 -8.29
N THR A 78 -2.01 -8.29 -9.58
CA THR A 78 -3.15 -9.01 -10.15
C THR A 78 -3.31 -10.37 -9.49
N LYS A 79 -4.53 -10.67 -9.09
CA LYS A 79 -4.92 -11.99 -8.55
C LYS A 79 -5.42 -12.90 -9.70
N PRO A 80 -5.66 -14.19 -9.45
CA PRO A 80 -6.20 -15.11 -10.45
C PRO A 80 -7.53 -14.67 -11.08
N ASP A 81 -8.26 -13.77 -10.43
CA ASP A 81 -9.49 -13.16 -10.95
C ASP A 81 -9.23 -11.95 -11.88
N HIS A 82 -7.98 -11.75 -12.29
CA HIS A 82 -7.54 -10.62 -13.11
C HIS A 82 -7.83 -9.24 -12.51
N CYS A 83 -8.01 -9.16 -11.19
CA CYS A 83 -8.26 -7.90 -10.51
C CYS A 83 -7.08 -7.50 -9.63
N ARG A 84 -6.82 -6.21 -9.64
CA ARG A 84 -5.99 -5.51 -8.64
C ARG A 84 -6.91 -4.88 -7.61
N ARG A 85 -6.38 -4.62 -6.43
CA ARG A 85 -7.15 -4.07 -5.31
C ARG A 85 -6.42 -2.90 -4.70
N ILE A 86 -7.17 -1.94 -4.19
CA ILE A 86 -6.68 -0.96 -3.23
C ILE A 86 -7.30 -1.33 -1.88
N TYR A 87 -6.46 -1.47 -0.88
CA TYR A 87 -6.84 -1.73 0.50
C TYR A 87 -6.67 -0.45 1.30
N ILE A 88 -7.50 -0.28 2.31
CA ILE A 88 -7.36 0.75 3.31
C ILE A 88 -7.23 0.10 4.68
N TYR A 89 -6.37 0.66 5.51
CA TYR A 89 -6.14 0.23 6.88
C TYR A 89 -6.28 1.42 7.82
N ASP A 90 -7.11 1.28 8.85
CA ASP A 90 -7.24 2.25 9.94
C ASP A 90 -6.24 1.90 11.05
N THR A 91 -5.27 2.76 11.29
CA THR A 91 -4.21 2.51 12.28
C THR A 91 -4.66 2.68 13.72
N GLU A 92 -5.82 3.30 13.96
CA GLU A 92 -6.39 3.46 15.29
C GLU A 92 -7.20 2.25 15.72
N THR A 93 -7.96 1.68 14.79
CA THR A 93 -8.84 0.53 15.10
C THR A 93 -8.22 -0.83 14.74
N GLY A 94 -7.25 -0.83 13.83
CA GLY A 94 -6.69 -2.03 13.22
C GLY A 94 -7.59 -2.65 12.15
N GLU A 95 -8.71 -2.01 11.83
CA GLU A 95 -9.62 -2.46 10.79
C GLU A 95 -9.06 -2.18 9.39
N HIS A 96 -9.44 -3.02 8.46
CA HIS A 96 -9.04 -2.86 7.07
C HIS A 96 -10.11 -3.41 6.15
N GLU A 97 -10.14 -2.87 4.95
CA GLU A 97 -11.11 -3.28 3.93
C GLU A 97 -10.55 -3.12 2.51
N ILE A 98 -11.24 -3.73 1.56
CA ILE A 98 -10.98 -3.51 0.13
C ILE A 98 -11.77 -2.27 -0.30
N LEU A 99 -11.05 -1.18 -0.55
CA LEU A 99 -11.64 0.06 -1.02
C LEU A 99 -12.00 0.01 -2.51
N LEU A 100 -11.20 -0.72 -3.29
CA LEU A 100 -11.39 -0.87 -4.73
C LEU A 100 -11.00 -2.27 -5.19
N LYS A 101 -11.80 -2.81 -6.10
CA LYS A 101 -11.46 -3.96 -6.94
C LYS A 101 -11.52 -3.54 -8.41
N ASP A 102 -10.38 -3.56 -9.09
CA ASP A 102 -10.23 -3.07 -10.44
C ASP A 102 -9.76 -4.18 -11.39
N TYR A 103 -10.46 -4.34 -12.51
CA TYR A 103 -10.11 -5.34 -13.51
C TYR A 103 -8.92 -4.86 -14.35
N SER A 104 -7.87 -5.69 -14.42
CA SER A 104 -6.70 -5.41 -15.24
C SER A 104 -6.76 -6.22 -16.54
N VAL A 105 -6.86 -5.53 -17.68
CA VAL A 105 -6.82 -6.16 -19.02
C VAL A 105 -5.38 -6.40 -19.47
N ILE A 106 -4.40 -5.79 -18.81
CA ILE A 106 -2.98 -5.94 -19.11
C ILE A 106 -2.37 -6.94 -18.13
N PRO A 107 -1.60 -7.93 -18.61
CA PRO A 107 -0.91 -8.89 -17.74
C PRO A 107 0.08 -8.22 -16.79
N ASP A 108 0.41 -8.91 -15.69
CA ASP A 108 1.47 -8.51 -14.75
C ASP A 108 2.86 -8.89 -15.27
N ASP A 109 3.13 -8.63 -16.53
CA ASP A 109 4.37 -9.07 -17.16
C ASP A 109 5.12 -7.90 -17.81
N GLY A 110 6.40 -7.84 -17.49
CA GLY A 110 7.37 -6.95 -18.14
C GLY A 110 7.01 -5.48 -18.11
N ASP A 111 7.41 -4.80 -19.16
CA ASP A 111 7.34 -3.33 -19.29
C ASP A 111 5.92 -2.78 -19.50
N ILE A 112 4.97 -3.64 -19.81
CA ILE A 112 3.57 -3.26 -20.04
C ILE A 112 2.70 -3.33 -18.78
N ARG A 113 3.24 -3.82 -17.67
CA ARG A 113 2.54 -3.88 -16.38
C ARG A 113 2.03 -2.49 -15.97
N CYS A 114 0.83 -2.46 -15.41
CA CYS A 114 0.23 -1.25 -14.86
C CYS A 114 -0.20 -1.49 -13.42
N ASP A 115 0.65 -1.13 -12.47
CA ASP A 115 0.29 -1.14 -11.05
C ASP A 115 -0.63 0.04 -10.75
N LEU A 116 -1.46 -0.05 -9.71
CA LEU A 116 -2.45 0.98 -9.42
C LEU A 116 -1.83 2.29 -8.93
N HIS A 117 -0.64 2.22 -8.29
CA HIS A 117 0.09 3.41 -7.82
C HIS A 117 -0.82 4.43 -7.12
N ASN A 118 -1.62 3.95 -6.18
CA ASN A 118 -2.59 4.75 -5.44
C ASN A 118 -1.94 5.95 -4.76
N ARG A 119 -2.64 7.11 -4.76
CA ARG A 119 -2.16 8.36 -4.18
C ARG A 119 -3.30 9.12 -3.52
N TRP A 120 -3.09 9.58 -2.28
CA TRP A 120 -3.94 10.57 -1.65
C TRP A 120 -3.72 11.95 -2.27
N ASN A 121 -4.78 12.74 -2.36
CA ASN A 121 -4.63 14.16 -2.53
C ASN A 121 -4.24 14.83 -1.20
N VAL A 122 -3.84 16.10 -1.25
CA VAL A 122 -3.34 16.84 -0.07
C VAL A 122 -4.39 16.98 1.04
N ARG A 123 -5.68 17.00 0.70
CA ARG A 123 -6.76 17.09 1.71
C ARG A 123 -7.12 15.74 2.33
N GLY A 124 -6.78 14.64 1.67
CA GLY A 124 -7.15 13.29 2.13
C GLY A 124 -8.56 12.86 1.76
N ASP A 125 -9.29 13.67 0.97
CA ASP A 125 -10.66 13.39 0.57
C ASP A 125 -10.77 12.66 -0.78
N LYS A 126 -9.63 12.38 -1.44
CA LYS A 126 -9.57 11.71 -2.74
C LYS A 126 -8.35 10.81 -2.87
N ILE A 127 -8.53 9.72 -3.61
CA ILE A 127 -7.46 8.79 -3.96
C ILE A 127 -7.43 8.65 -5.48
N SER A 128 -6.32 8.99 -6.12
CA SER A 128 -6.10 8.70 -7.54
C SER A 128 -5.38 7.36 -7.72
N TYR A 129 -5.62 6.69 -8.85
CA TYR A 129 -4.95 5.44 -9.18
C TYR A 129 -4.90 5.22 -10.69
N ASP A 130 -3.91 4.44 -11.14
CA ASP A 130 -3.78 4.00 -12.53
C ASP A 130 -4.66 2.79 -12.78
N SER A 131 -5.30 2.71 -13.95
CA SER A 131 -6.10 1.56 -14.34
C SER A 131 -5.99 1.27 -15.83
N THR A 132 -6.16 -0.01 -16.17
CA THR A 132 -6.23 -0.48 -17.56
C THR A 132 -7.58 -1.10 -17.92
N ARG A 133 -8.60 -0.88 -17.09
CA ARG A 133 -9.94 -1.48 -17.25
C ARG A 133 -10.57 -1.27 -18.65
N ASN A 134 -10.22 -0.18 -19.32
CA ASN A 134 -10.72 0.17 -20.64
C ASN A 134 -9.73 -0.18 -21.77
N GLY A 135 -8.74 -1.04 -21.52
CA GLY A 135 -7.75 -1.46 -22.52
C GLY A 135 -6.60 -0.49 -22.75
N ARG A 136 -6.54 0.61 -22.01
CA ARG A 136 -5.44 1.58 -22.02
C ARG A 136 -5.22 2.12 -20.63
N ARG A 137 -4.02 2.62 -20.35
CA ARG A 137 -3.70 3.23 -19.05
C ARG A 137 -4.41 4.57 -18.92
N GLU A 138 -5.18 4.71 -17.86
CA GLU A 138 -5.92 5.92 -17.50
C GLU A 138 -5.78 6.16 -15.99
N ILE A 139 -5.96 7.41 -15.57
CA ILE A 139 -6.00 7.79 -14.15
C ILE A 139 -7.45 7.93 -13.72
N TYR A 140 -7.79 7.30 -12.61
CA TYR A 140 -9.11 7.35 -11.97
C TYR A 140 -9.03 7.97 -10.59
N GLU A 141 -10.17 8.34 -10.06
CA GLU A 141 -10.30 8.91 -8.71
C GLU A 141 -11.36 8.15 -7.92
N ILE A 142 -11.09 7.95 -6.64
CA ILE A 142 -12.03 7.48 -5.64
C ILE A 142 -12.36 8.67 -4.72
N ASP A 143 -13.64 8.91 -4.46
CA ASP A 143 -14.09 9.82 -3.42
C ASP A 143 -13.89 9.16 -2.05
N ALA A 144 -13.02 9.73 -1.25
CA ALA A 144 -12.67 9.29 0.09
C ALA A 144 -13.16 10.28 1.17
N SER A 145 -14.08 11.19 0.83
CA SER A 145 -14.57 12.25 1.73
C SER A 145 -15.25 11.72 2.99
N ALA A 146 -15.74 10.48 2.97
CA ALA A 146 -16.31 9.82 4.14
C ALA A 146 -15.27 9.39 5.20
N LEU A 147 -13.96 9.46 4.88
CA LEU A 147 -12.85 9.06 5.74
C LEU A 147 -12.21 10.23 6.49
N VAL A 148 -12.62 11.46 6.20
CA VAL A 148 -12.04 12.72 6.76
C VAL A 148 -13.03 13.47 7.63
#